data_bd495a11b4e4ed9d26dc8df82325831d
#
_entry.id   bd495a11b4e4ed9d26dc8df82325831d
#
_cell.length_a   1.000
_cell.length_b   1.000
_cell.length_c   1.000
_cell.angle_alpha   90.00
_cell.angle_beta   90.00
_cell.angle_gamma   90.00
#
_symmetry.space_group_name_H-M   'P 1'
#
loop_
_entity.id
_entity.type
_entity.pdbx_description
1 polymer ?
#
loop_
_entity_poly.entity_id
_entity_poly.type
_entity_poly.pdbx_seq_one_letter_code
_entity_poly.pdbx_strand_id
1 'polypeptide(L)'
;MKILLPFYFVIFLSVSSALETPPWADSVTTGKGPGNFPFPSNARLTYRFGWSGITAAQADVHLTREGDMVKTEANGGTVGLARALFRLDLEHECLSHRSTLLPTRVVQDEKYASQDVKTTIDFSAKGTTSVRDVTPAKEPPKSRTIEFAPVFSFETAYFWVRSQPLTEGEKEVMVVYANNAAYLATVEIVGREKIRIGDTERNAIRVNLNFKSIDQHLQLKTYKRFKSGRGWISDDNYRIPLRVEADIFVGYVFAELEKFEPGAQKE
;
A
#
# COMPACT_ATOMS: atom_id res chain seq x y z
N MET A 1 50.25 -59.06 2.00
CA MET A 1 49.64 -58.23 3.05
C MET A 1 48.74 -57.19 2.31
N LYS A 2 47.46 -57.49 2.17
CA LYS A 2 46.52 -56.65 1.44
C LYS A 2 45.85 -55.69 2.43
N ILE A 3 46.04 -54.40 2.25
CA ILE A 3 45.36 -53.33 3.04
C ILE A 3 44.10 -52.98 2.35
N LEU A 4 42.91 -53.29 2.98
CA LEU A 4 41.63 -52.83 2.59
C LEU A 4 41.42 -51.43 3.18
N LEU A 5 41.21 -50.42 2.33
CA LEU A 5 40.65 -49.09 2.74
C LEU A 5 39.13 -49.16 2.76
N PRO A 6 38.46 -48.72 3.82
CA PRO A 6 37.02 -48.56 3.82
C PRO A 6 36.63 -47.22 3.15
N PHE A 7 35.82 -47.32 2.12
CA PHE A 7 35.18 -46.18 1.44
C PHE A 7 34.02 -45.66 2.36
N TYR A 8 34.22 -44.50 3.00
CA TYR A 8 33.11 -43.79 3.68
C TYR A 8 32.29 -43.04 2.66
N PHE A 9 31.07 -43.55 2.40
CA PHE A 9 30.06 -42.85 1.61
C PHE A 9 29.37 -41.82 2.50
N VAL A 10 29.76 -40.54 2.40
CA VAL A 10 29.08 -39.43 3.08
C VAL A 10 27.82 -39.07 2.28
N ILE A 11 26.67 -39.52 2.75
CA ILE A 11 25.38 -39.08 2.20
C ILE A 11 25.12 -37.65 2.69
N PHE A 12 25.29 -36.68 1.81
CA PHE A 12 24.78 -35.34 2.02
C PHE A 12 23.23 -35.35 1.88
N LEU A 13 22.54 -35.47 3.00
CA LEU A 13 21.11 -35.15 3.08
C LEU A 13 20.97 -33.63 2.92
N SER A 14 20.68 -33.16 1.71
CA SER A 14 20.20 -31.81 1.47
C SER A 14 18.83 -31.68 2.09
N VAL A 15 18.77 -31.13 3.31
CA VAL A 15 17.52 -30.68 3.91
C VAL A 15 17.05 -29.47 3.11
N SER A 16 16.19 -29.71 2.16
CA SER A 16 15.41 -28.65 1.51
C SER A 16 14.45 -28.14 2.56
N SER A 17 14.79 -27.02 3.23
CA SER A 17 13.86 -26.31 4.08
C SER A 17 12.78 -25.72 3.17
N ALA A 18 11.66 -26.43 3.02
CA ALA A 18 10.45 -25.83 2.52
C ALA A 18 10.15 -24.64 3.44
N LEU A 19 10.04 -23.44 2.89
CA LEU A 19 9.59 -22.26 3.62
C LEU A 19 8.20 -22.62 4.17
N GLU A 20 8.10 -22.81 5.48
CA GLU A 20 6.82 -23.09 6.13
C GLU A 20 5.89 -21.90 5.87
N THR A 21 4.71 -22.19 5.34
CA THR A 21 3.67 -21.18 5.14
C THR A 21 3.35 -20.52 6.48
N PRO A 22 3.45 -19.19 6.61
CA PRO A 22 3.23 -18.55 7.90
C PRO A 22 1.79 -18.74 8.35
N PRO A 23 1.53 -18.94 9.67
CA PRO A 23 0.19 -19.27 10.20
C PRO A 23 -0.91 -18.26 9.86
N TRP A 24 -0.53 -17.02 9.53
CA TRP A 24 -1.47 -15.96 9.15
C TRP A 24 -1.83 -16.00 7.65
N ALA A 25 -1.13 -16.75 6.82
CA ALA A 25 -1.34 -16.79 5.37
C ALA A 25 -2.77 -17.27 5.02
N ASP A 26 -3.32 -18.21 5.78
CA ASP A 26 -4.68 -18.71 5.56
C ASP A 26 -5.76 -17.63 5.83
N SER A 27 -5.42 -16.56 6.54
CA SER A 27 -6.34 -15.44 6.77
C SER A 27 -6.42 -14.46 5.60
N VAL A 28 -5.51 -14.56 4.61
CA VAL A 28 -5.46 -13.65 3.46
C VAL A 28 -6.62 -13.95 2.52
N THR A 29 -7.47 -12.95 2.27
CA THR A 29 -8.73 -13.10 1.54
C THR A 29 -8.61 -12.96 0.01
N THR A 30 -7.42 -12.67 -0.50
CA THR A 30 -7.16 -12.37 -1.91
C THR A 30 -7.28 -13.56 -2.89
N GLY A 31 -7.63 -14.76 -2.41
CA GLY A 31 -7.87 -15.93 -3.25
C GLY A 31 -9.14 -15.87 -4.11
N LYS A 32 -10.05 -14.90 -3.86
CA LYS A 32 -11.35 -14.80 -4.54
C LYS A 32 -11.31 -14.07 -5.89
N GLY A 33 -10.19 -13.44 -6.24
CA GLY A 33 -10.10 -12.55 -7.40
C GLY A 33 -10.74 -11.17 -7.15
N PRO A 34 -10.45 -10.17 -8.02
CA PRO A 34 -11.08 -8.86 -7.95
C PRO A 34 -12.59 -8.96 -8.16
N GLY A 35 -13.36 -8.14 -7.43
CA GLY A 35 -14.78 -7.99 -7.66
C GLY A 35 -15.08 -7.18 -8.94
N ASN A 36 -16.36 -7.17 -9.36
CA ASN A 36 -16.81 -6.57 -10.63
C ASN A 36 -17.08 -5.07 -10.56
N PHE A 37 -16.56 -4.34 -9.61
CA PHE A 37 -16.83 -2.91 -9.54
C PHE A 37 -15.99 -2.15 -10.57
N PRO A 38 -16.61 -1.27 -11.40
CA PRO A 38 -15.91 -0.58 -12.49
C PRO A 38 -14.75 0.27 -11.97
N PHE A 39 -13.61 0.17 -12.62
CA PHE A 39 -12.45 0.99 -12.31
C PHE A 39 -12.59 2.36 -12.97
N PRO A 40 -12.41 3.48 -12.26
CA PRO A 40 -12.44 4.80 -12.88
C PRO A 40 -11.26 4.93 -13.84
N SER A 41 -11.53 5.14 -15.12
CA SER A 41 -10.50 5.46 -16.11
C SER A 41 -10.23 6.97 -16.11
N ASN A 42 -8.95 7.36 -16.20
CA ASN A 42 -8.51 8.75 -16.35
C ASN A 42 -9.09 9.72 -15.29
N ALA A 43 -9.05 9.35 -14.02
CA ALA A 43 -9.52 10.20 -12.94
C ALA A 43 -8.39 11.05 -12.35
N ARG A 44 -8.73 12.25 -11.89
CA ARG A 44 -7.83 13.12 -11.10
C ARG A 44 -8.43 13.38 -9.74
N LEU A 45 -7.58 13.28 -8.71
CA LEU A 45 -7.97 13.50 -7.32
C LEU A 45 -6.91 14.40 -6.68
N THR A 46 -7.36 15.40 -5.91
CA THR A 46 -6.48 16.23 -5.09
C THR A 46 -6.76 15.92 -3.63
N TYR A 47 -5.73 15.64 -2.87
CA TYR A 47 -5.79 15.35 -1.44
C TYR A 47 -5.02 16.36 -0.62
N ARG A 48 -5.54 16.70 0.55
CA ARG A 48 -4.80 17.36 1.62
C ARG A 48 -4.44 16.35 2.71
N PHE A 49 -3.26 16.53 3.27
CA PHE A 49 -2.74 15.70 4.35
C PHE A 49 -2.42 16.59 5.54
N GLY A 50 -2.58 16.05 6.74
CA GLY A 50 -2.29 16.86 7.90
C GLY A 50 -2.37 16.12 9.22
N TRP A 51 -2.36 16.91 10.28
CA TRP A 51 -2.41 16.47 11.66
C TRP A 51 -3.46 17.27 12.42
N SER A 52 -4.39 16.55 13.10
CA SER A 52 -5.44 17.13 13.94
C SER A 52 -6.17 18.34 13.31
N GLY A 53 -6.49 18.22 12.01
CA GLY A 53 -7.20 19.26 11.24
C GLY A 53 -6.31 20.31 10.57
N ILE A 54 -5.01 20.36 10.89
CA ILE A 54 -4.05 21.29 10.28
C ILE A 54 -3.47 20.68 9.02
N THR A 55 -3.64 21.32 7.86
CA THR A 55 -3.05 20.88 6.59
C THR A 55 -1.54 21.11 6.60
N ALA A 56 -0.78 20.06 6.27
CA ALA A 56 0.67 20.06 6.22
C ALA A 56 1.23 19.74 4.82
N ALA A 57 0.47 19.03 3.99
CA ALA A 57 0.87 18.66 2.64
C ALA A 57 -0.36 18.54 1.72
N GLN A 58 -0.11 18.59 0.41
CA GLN A 58 -1.10 18.31 -0.64
C GLN A 58 -0.48 17.38 -1.67
N ALA A 59 -1.33 16.60 -2.36
CA ALA A 59 -0.93 15.81 -3.51
C ALA A 59 -2.05 15.70 -4.53
N ASP A 60 -1.67 15.73 -5.80
CA ASP A 60 -2.49 15.41 -6.95
C ASP A 60 -2.24 13.97 -7.37
N VAL A 61 -3.30 13.20 -7.52
CA VAL A 61 -3.27 11.80 -7.93
C VAL A 61 -3.94 11.68 -9.29
N HIS A 62 -3.25 11.08 -10.25
CA HIS A 62 -3.75 10.85 -11.59
C HIS A 62 -3.80 9.35 -11.87
N LEU A 63 -4.98 8.86 -12.23
CA LEU A 63 -5.21 7.49 -12.68
C LEU A 63 -5.32 7.47 -14.19
N THR A 64 -4.50 6.68 -14.86
CA THR A 64 -4.56 6.45 -16.31
C THR A 64 -4.64 4.97 -16.63
N ARG A 65 -5.31 4.67 -17.73
CA ARG A 65 -5.43 3.31 -18.25
C ARG A 65 -4.68 3.19 -19.55
N GLU A 66 -3.72 2.28 -19.62
CA GLU A 66 -2.92 1.96 -20.79
C GLU A 66 -3.06 0.46 -21.12
N GLY A 67 -4.02 0.12 -21.99
CA GLY A 67 -4.32 -1.28 -22.31
C GLY A 67 -4.82 -2.07 -21.09
N ASP A 68 -4.10 -3.14 -20.71
CA ASP A 68 -4.39 -3.94 -19.51
C ASP A 68 -3.68 -3.43 -18.24
N MET A 69 -2.96 -2.32 -18.34
CA MET A 69 -2.28 -1.70 -17.22
C MET A 69 -3.06 -0.50 -16.69
N VAL A 70 -2.95 -0.29 -15.39
CA VAL A 70 -3.36 0.92 -14.71
C VAL A 70 -2.12 1.57 -14.13
N LYS A 71 -1.95 2.85 -14.47
CA LYS A 71 -0.91 3.71 -13.91
C LYS A 71 -1.54 4.66 -12.91
N THR A 72 -1.01 4.69 -11.69
CA THR A 72 -1.33 5.69 -10.68
C THR A 72 -0.11 6.56 -10.49
N GLU A 73 -0.25 7.86 -10.73
CA GLU A 73 0.79 8.86 -10.50
C GLU A 73 0.33 9.80 -9.39
N ALA A 74 1.20 10.09 -8.44
CA ALA A 74 0.93 11.11 -7.43
C ALA A 74 2.10 12.08 -7.33
N ASN A 75 1.79 13.38 -7.35
CA ASN A 75 2.75 14.45 -7.17
C ASN A 75 2.29 15.30 -6.00
N GLY A 76 3.16 15.51 -5.02
CA GLY A 76 2.78 16.23 -3.83
C GLY A 76 3.96 16.78 -3.05
N GLY A 77 3.64 17.42 -1.94
CA GLY A 77 4.66 17.96 -1.05
C GLY A 77 4.08 18.73 0.12
N THR A 78 4.94 19.11 1.03
CA THR A 78 4.58 19.95 2.18
C THR A 78 4.19 21.37 1.73
N VAL A 79 3.22 21.98 2.42
CA VAL A 79 2.68 23.31 2.12
C VAL A 79 2.71 24.22 3.34
N GLY A 80 2.59 25.53 3.12
CA GLY A 80 2.46 26.53 4.16
C GLY A 80 3.58 26.47 5.21
N LEU A 81 3.20 26.56 6.48
CA LEU A 81 4.14 26.53 7.60
C LEU A 81 4.89 25.19 7.69
N ALA A 82 4.23 24.08 7.38
CA ALA A 82 4.88 22.76 7.38
C ALA A 82 6.05 22.72 6.39
N ARG A 83 5.93 23.34 5.22
CA ARG A 83 7.01 23.41 4.23
C ARG A 83 8.20 24.25 4.71
N ALA A 84 7.94 25.31 5.46
CA ALA A 84 9.03 26.14 6.04
C ALA A 84 9.84 25.37 7.10
N LEU A 85 9.19 24.45 7.83
CA LEU A 85 9.82 23.64 8.88
C LEU A 85 10.42 22.34 8.33
N PHE A 86 9.78 21.74 7.33
CA PHE A 86 10.15 20.44 6.78
C PHE A 86 9.79 20.39 5.30
N ARG A 87 10.77 20.63 4.44
CA ARG A 87 10.59 20.55 2.99
C ARG A 87 10.58 19.10 2.56
N LEU A 88 9.49 18.71 1.88
CA LEU A 88 9.36 17.44 1.18
C LEU A 88 8.59 17.69 -0.13
N ASP A 89 9.15 17.25 -1.24
CA ASP A 89 8.46 17.10 -2.53
C ASP A 89 8.48 15.60 -2.87
N LEU A 90 7.34 15.06 -3.34
CA LEU A 90 7.13 13.64 -3.59
C LEU A 90 6.62 13.44 -5.01
N GLU A 91 7.26 12.53 -5.74
CA GLU A 91 6.75 11.95 -6.98
C GLU A 91 6.59 10.44 -6.73
N HIS A 92 5.44 9.90 -7.11
CA HIS A 92 5.11 8.50 -6.90
C HIS A 92 4.42 7.93 -8.12
N GLU A 93 4.83 6.74 -8.55
CA GLU A 93 4.24 6.00 -9.66
C GLU A 93 3.99 4.56 -9.24
N CYS A 94 2.80 4.05 -9.51
CA CYS A 94 2.45 2.64 -9.34
C CYS A 94 1.89 2.10 -10.66
N LEU A 95 2.49 1.01 -11.16
CA LEU A 95 1.98 0.23 -12.29
C LEU A 95 1.33 -1.04 -11.78
N SER A 96 0.14 -1.36 -12.28
CA SER A 96 -0.62 -2.54 -11.87
C SER A 96 -1.40 -3.15 -13.02
N HIS A 97 -1.67 -4.45 -12.94
CA HIS A 97 -2.57 -5.13 -13.87
C HIS A 97 -4.03 -4.80 -13.55
N ARG A 98 -4.80 -4.41 -14.55
CA ARG A 98 -6.23 -4.14 -14.41
C ARG A 98 -7.04 -5.38 -14.06
N SER A 99 -6.71 -6.52 -14.68
CA SER A 99 -7.44 -7.78 -14.54
C SER A 99 -7.27 -8.43 -13.18
N THR A 100 -6.10 -8.27 -12.54
CA THR A 100 -5.78 -8.87 -11.24
C THR A 100 -5.72 -7.87 -10.11
N LEU A 101 -5.62 -6.56 -10.40
CA LEU A 101 -5.33 -5.48 -9.47
C LEU A 101 -4.00 -5.67 -8.71
N LEU A 102 -3.12 -6.53 -9.20
CA LEU A 102 -1.81 -6.73 -8.60
C LEU A 102 -0.81 -5.73 -9.15
N PRO A 103 0.05 -5.14 -8.28
CA PRO A 103 1.09 -4.24 -8.73
C PRO A 103 2.19 -5.01 -9.45
N THR A 104 2.87 -4.35 -10.38
CA THR A 104 4.12 -4.84 -10.99
C THR A 104 5.30 -4.06 -10.47
N ARG A 105 5.14 -2.75 -10.32
CA ARG A 105 6.22 -1.85 -9.89
C ARG A 105 5.68 -0.60 -9.22
N VAL A 106 6.41 -0.14 -8.19
CA VAL A 106 6.25 1.19 -7.59
C VAL A 106 7.59 1.90 -7.63
N VAL A 107 7.58 3.17 -8.04
CA VAL A 107 8.72 4.09 -7.95
C VAL A 107 8.28 5.30 -7.13
N GLN A 108 9.09 5.66 -6.16
CA GLN A 108 8.86 6.82 -5.29
C GLN A 108 10.14 7.64 -5.20
N ASP A 109 10.05 8.90 -5.57
CA ASP A 109 11.12 9.89 -5.47
C ASP A 109 10.74 10.95 -4.43
N GLU A 110 11.49 11.04 -3.35
CA GLU A 110 11.28 11.98 -2.23
C GLU A 110 12.44 12.97 -2.20
N LYS A 111 12.13 14.27 -2.33
CA LYS A 111 13.12 15.35 -2.30
C LYS A 111 12.99 16.13 -1.00
N TYR A 112 13.95 15.96 -0.12
CA TYR A 112 14.07 16.68 1.14
C TYR A 112 15.00 17.89 1.00
N ALA A 113 15.08 18.72 2.03
CA ALA A 113 16.01 19.87 2.02
C ALA A 113 17.49 19.47 1.93
N SER A 114 17.86 18.28 2.44
CA SER A 114 19.26 17.84 2.58
C SER A 114 19.59 16.54 1.83
N GLN A 115 18.60 15.86 1.26
CA GLN A 115 18.81 14.58 0.55
C GLN A 115 17.63 14.28 -0.34
N ASP A 116 17.90 13.50 -1.39
CA ASP A 116 16.88 12.85 -2.21
C ASP A 116 16.87 11.35 -1.91
N VAL A 117 15.69 10.77 -1.92
CA VAL A 117 15.49 9.34 -1.65
C VAL A 117 14.67 8.74 -2.75
N LYS A 118 15.25 7.78 -3.48
CA LYS A 118 14.55 6.99 -4.48
C LYS A 118 14.28 5.59 -3.94
N THR A 119 13.02 5.18 -3.97
CA THR A 119 12.61 3.81 -3.63
C THR A 119 11.95 3.17 -4.83
N THR A 120 12.48 2.03 -5.25
CA THR A 120 11.88 1.18 -6.30
C THR A 120 11.44 -0.12 -5.66
N ILE A 121 10.21 -0.54 -5.95
CA ILE A 121 9.62 -1.78 -5.43
C ILE A 121 9.13 -2.58 -6.63
N ASP A 122 9.68 -3.79 -6.81
CA ASP A 122 9.28 -4.73 -7.84
C ASP A 122 8.47 -5.88 -7.22
N PHE A 123 7.32 -6.18 -7.82
CA PHE A 123 6.39 -7.21 -7.37
C PHE A 123 6.40 -8.38 -8.35
N SER A 124 6.39 -9.60 -7.84
CA SER A 124 6.41 -10.82 -8.63
C SER A 124 5.59 -11.93 -7.97
N ALA A 125 5.38 -13.02 -8.69
CA ALA A 125 4.74 -14.23 -8.15
C ALA A 125 5.57 -14.93 -7.04
N LYS A 126 6.85 -14.59 -6.88
CA LYS A 126 7.73 -15.14 -5.84
C LYS A 126 7.85 -14.24 -4.61
N GLY A 127 7.41 -13.00 -4.72
CA GLY A 127 7.51 -12.02 -3.64
C GLY A 127 7.80 -10.61 -4.13
N THR A 128 8.23 -9.77 -3.21
CA THR A 128 8.45 -8.34 -3.44
C THR A 128 9.86 -7.97 -3.04
N THR A 129 10.55 -7.24 -3.91
CA THR A 129 11.89 -6.69 -3.63
C THR A 129 11.85 -5.18 -3.72
N SER A 130 12.39 -4.49 -2.72
CA SER A 130 12.56 -3.04 -2.73
C SER A 130 14.03 -2.66 -2.66
N VAL A 131 14.38 -1.59 -3.36
CA VAL A 131 15.70 -0.94 -3.31
C VAL A 131 15.48 0.52 -2.94
N ARG A 132 16.15 0.97 -1.88
CA ARG A 132 16.13 2.35 -1.41
C ARG A 132 17.51 2.96 -1.56
N ASP A 133 17.60 4.00 -2.36
CA ASP A 133 18.81 4.79 -2.63
C ASP A 133 18.68 6.20 -2.05
N VAL A 134 19.78 6.76 -1.56
CA VAL A 134 19.83 8.09 -0.92
C VAL A 134 20.94 8.91 -1.54
N THR A 135 20.62 10.11 -2.00
CA THR A 135 21.59 11.05 -2.58
C THR A 135 21.63 12.35 -1.75
N PRO A 136 22.81 12.84 -1.34
CA PRO A 136 24.13 12.26 -1.53
C PRO A 136 24.31 10.94 -0.75
N ALA A 137 24.95 9.96 -1.40
CA ALA A 137 25.14 8.63 -0.84
C ALA A 137 26.10 8.68 0.38
N LYS A 138 25.62 8.20 1.52
CA LYS A 138 26.44 7.92 2.73
C LYS A 138 26.70 6.42 2.90
N GLU A 139 25.82 5.59 2.34
CA GLU A 139 25.85 4.13 2.39
C GLU A 139 25.37 3.60 1.01
N PRO A 140 25.74 2.36 0.63
CA PRO A 140 25.19 1.74 -0.57
C PRO A 140 23.66 1.60 -0.47
N PRO A 141 22.96 1.48 -1.60
CA PRO A 141 21.52 1.28 -1.64
C PRO A 141 21.08 0.09 -0.77
N LYS A 142 20.01 0.27 0.01
CA LYS A 142 19.47 -0.78 0.88
C LYS A 142 18.40 -1.57 0.15
N SER A 143 18.62 -2.89 0.03
CA SER A 143 17.63 -3.82 -0.54
C SER A 143 16.91 -4.59 0.55
N ARG A 144 15.62 -4.86 0.32
CA ARG A 144 14.79 -5.76 1.15
C ARG A 144 13.96 -6.65 0.25
N THR A 145 13.85 -7.92 0.62
CA THR A 145 13.00 -8.88 -0.07
C THR A 145 12.07 -9.54 0.94
N ILE A 146 10.81 -9.76 0.53
CA ILE A 146 9.84 -10.60 1.22
C ILE A 146 9.39 -11.70 0.27
N GLU A 147 9.60 -12.95 0.65
CA GLU A 147 9.24 -14.15 -0.13
C GLU A 147 7.82 -14.59 0.20
N PHE A 148 6.85 -13.77 -0.22
CA PHE A 148 5.42 -14.02 -0.09
C PHE A 148 4.68 -13.40 -1.27
N ALA A 149 3.65 -14.05 -1.75
CA ALA A 149 2.75 -13.53 -2.79
C ALA A 149 1.32 -14.08 -2.58
N PRO A 150 0.28 -13.32 -2.98
CA PRO A 150 0.33 -11.99 -3.58
C PRO A 150 0.60 -10.88 -2.55
N VAL A 151 1.29 -9.83 -2.98
CA VAL A 151 1.54 -8.61 -2.20
C VAL A 151 1.01 -7.42 -2.98
N PHE A 152 0.30 -6.53 -2.31
CA PHE A 152 -0.27 -5.31 -2.87
C PHE A 152 0.62 -4.10 -2.56
N SER A 153 0.58 -3.09 -3.42
CA SER A 153 0.95 -1.72 -3.06
C SER A 153 -0.20 -1.07 -2.28
N PHE A 154 0.01 0.14 -1.76
CA PHE A 154 -1.06 0.87 -1.07
C PHE A 154 -2.25 1.14 -2.00
N GLU A 155 -1.98 1.58 -3.24
CA GLU A 155 -2.98 1.89 -4.25
C GLU A 155 -3.76 0.66 -4.67
N THR A 156 -3.06 -0.44 -4.94
CA THR A 156 -3.70 -1.67 -5.40
C THR A 156 -4.47 -2.38 -4.30
N ALA A 157 -4.05 -2.24 -3.04
CA ALA A 157 -4.84 -2.68 -1.89
C ALA A 157 -6.19 -1.93 -1.82
N TYR A 158 -6.16 -0.61 -2.05
CA TYR A 158 -7.38 0.17 -2.15
C TYR A 158 -8.24 -0.26 -3.36
N PHE A 159 -7.64 -0.49 -4.54
CA PHE A 159 -8.37 -0.96 -5.72
C PHE A 159 -9.03 -2.31 -5.49
N TRP A 160 -8.35 -3.20 -4.77
CA TRP A 160 -8.90 -4.48 -4.35
C TRP A 160 -10.14 -4.28 -3.46
N VAL A 161 -9.99 -3.55 -2.36
CA VAL A 161 -11.09 -3.31 -1.41
C VAL A 161 -12.30 -2.69 -2.11
N ARG A 162 -12.11 -1.62 -2.92
CA ARG A 162 -13.22 -0.99 -3.63
C ARG A 162 -13.92 -1.88 -4.63
N SER A 163 -13.26 -2.92 -5.13
CA SER A 163 -13.85 -3.89 -6.07
C SER A 163 -14.81 -4.87 -5.39
N GLN A 164 -14.70 -5.06 -4.07
CA GLN A 164 -15.51 -5.99 -3.30
C GLN A 164 -16.92 -5.43 -3.02
N PRO A 165 -17.89 -6.27 -2.60
CA PRO A 165 -19.25 -5.84 -2.30
C PRO A 165 -19.34 -4.74 -1.22
N LEU A 166 -18.39 -4.68 -0.29
CA LEU A 166 -18.35 -3.78 0.86
C LEU A 166 -19.58 -3.94 1.76
N THR A 167 -19.90 -5.19 2.10
CA THR A 167 -20.99 -5.55 3.01
C THR A 167 -20.55 -5.34 4.46
N GLU A 168 -21.44 -4.77 5.28
CA GLU A 168 -21.17 -4.54 6.70
C GLU A 168 -20.79 -5.83 7.42
N GLY A 169 -19.75 -5.77 8.25
CA GLY A 169 -19.16 -6.89 9.00
C GLY A 169 -18.14 -7.71 8.22
N GLU A 170 -18.06 -7.57 6.89
CA GLU A 170 -17.04 -8.26 6.10
C GLU A 170 -15.64 -7.68 6.34
N LYS A 171 -14.64 -8.55 6.18
CA LYS A 171 -13.22 -8.20 6.35
C LYS A 171 -12.43 -8.65 5.13
N GLU A 172 -11.58 -7.75 4.66
CA GLU A 172 -10.55 -8.04 3.67
C GLU A 172 -9.18 -8.05 4.35
N VAL A 173 -8.46 -9.15 4.21
CA VAL A 173 -7.12 -9.33 4.77
C VAL A 173 -6.12 -9.51 3.63
N MET A 174 -5.08 -8.70 3.60
CA MET A 174 -4.10 -8.71 2.53
C MET A 174 -2.70 -8.34 3.00
N VAL A 175 -1.68 -8.77 2.26
CA VAL A 175 -0.31 -8.30 2.49
C VAL A 175 -0.07 -7.06 1.64
N VAL A 176 0.32 -5.97 2.29
CA VAL A 176 0.62 -4.68 1.65
C VAL A 176 2.08 -4.33 1.87
N TYR A 177 2.78 -3.91 0.81
CA TYR A 177 4.13 -3.39 0.90
C TYR A 177 4.12 -1.88 0.68
N ALA A 178 4.52 -1.14 1.70
CA ALA A 178 4.59 0.32 1.67
C ALA A 178 5.73 0.81 2.59
N ASN A 179 6.31 1.97 2.30
CA ASN A 179 7.38 2.56 3.10
C ASN A 179 8.52 1.58 3.41
N ASN A 180 8.92 0.78 2.41
CA ASN A 180 10.00 -0.21 2.52
C ASN A 180 9.76 -1.28 3.61
N ALA A 181 8.50 -1.62 3.87
CA ALA A 181 8.11 -2.65 4.84
C ALA A 181 6.82 -3.36 4.39
N ALA A 182 6.67 -4.62 4.82
CA ALA A 182 5.45 -5.40 4.59
C ALA A 182 4.53 -5.36 5.82
N TYR A 183 3.24 -5.38 5.55
CA TYR A 183 2.18 -5.35 6.56
C TYR A 183 1.09 -6.36 6.23
N LEU A 184 0.59 -7.06 7.23
CA LEU A 184 -0.72 -7.70 7.15
C LEU A 184 -1.75 -6.62 7.47
N ALA A 185 -2.48 -6.21 6.46
CA ALA A 185 -3.53 -5.21 6.55
C ALA A 185 -4.90 -5.90 6.65
N THR A 186 -5.72 -5.45 7.58
CA THR A 186 -7.13 -5.86 7.71
C THR A 186 -8.00 -4.63 7.50
N VAL A 187 -8.92 -4.71 6.56
CA VAL A 187 -9.95 -3.71 6.29
C VAL A 187 -11.29 -4.31 6.67
N GLU A 188 -11.94 -3.78 7.67
CA GLU A 188 -13.26 -4.21 8.15
C GLU A 188 -14.32 -3.19 7.74
N ILE A 189 -15.36 -3.63 7.06
CA ILE A 189 -16.47 -2.78 6.63
C ILE A 189 -17.38 -2.55 7.85
N VAL A 190 -17.50 -1.30 8.29
CA VAL A 190 -18.27 -0.95 9.50
C VAL A 190 -19.74 -0.67 9.18
N GLY A 191 -20.00 -0.04 8.04
CA GLY A 191 -21.35 0.34 7.64
C GLY A 191 -21.36 1.60 6.79
N ARG A 192 -22.54 2.17 6.60
CA ARG A 192 -22.77 3.37 5.81
C ARG A 192 -23.15 4.54 6.71
N GLU A 193 -22.53 5.69 6.45
CA GLU A 193 -22.81 6.92 7.20
C GLU A 193 -22.63 8.15 6.30
N LYS A 194 -22.99 9.31 6.81
CA LYS A 194 -22.69 10.58 6.17
C LYS A 194 -21.46 11.20 6.80
N ILE A 195 -20.57 11.71 5.98
CA ILE A 195 -19.35 12.40 6.40
C ILE A 195 -19.30 13.79 5.76
N ARG A 196 -18.80 14.78 6.49
CA ARG A 196 -18.51 16.10 5.96
C ARG A 196 -17.07 16.13 5.41
N ILE A 197 -16.95 16.47 4.12
CA ILE A 197 -15.68 16.67 3.42
C ILE A 197 -15.66 18.13 2.94
N GLY A 198 -14.78 18.94 3.51
CA GLY A 198 -14.87 20.39 3.37
C GLY A 198 -16.27 20.90 3.81
N ASP A 199 -16.96 21.63 2.92
CA ASP A 199 -18.32 22.15 3.18
C ASP A 199 -19.44 21.22 2.68
N THR A 200 -19.11 20.05 2.13
CA THR A 200 -20.07 19.15 1.49
C THR A 200 -20.30 17.90 2.34
N GLU A 201 -21.59 17.56 2.57
CA GLU A 201 -21.98 16.27 3.15
C GLU A 201 -21.99 15.20 2.05
N ARG A 202 -21.39 14.03 2.30
CA ARG A 202 -21.31 12.91 1.36
C ARG A 202 -21.72 11.61 2.04
N ASN A 203 -22.42 10.74 1.30
CA ASN A 203 -22.64 9.36 1.72
C ASN A 203 -21.32 8.59 1.60
N ALA A 204 -21.01 7.81 2.61
CA ALA A 204 -19.75 7.09 2.71
C ALA A 204 -19.93 5.70 3.32
N ILE A 205 -19.07 4.80 2.90
CA ILE A 205 -18.85 3.49 3.52
C ILE A 205 -17.66 3.64 4.46
N ARG A 206 -17.90 3.47 5.76
CA ARG A 206 -16.87 3.52 6.78
C ARG A 206 -16.15 2.18 6.89
N VAL A 207 -14.84 2.22 7.00
CA VAL A 207 -13.99 1.06 7.22
C VAL A 207 -13.05 1.28 8.40
N ASN A 208 -12.76 0.23 9.16
CA ASN A 208 -11.68 0.19 10.12
C ASN A 208 -10.44 -0.42 9.48
N LEU A 209 -9.28 0.15 9.78
CA LEU A 209 -7.98 -0.27 9.26
C LEU A 209 -7.10 -0.77 10.40
N ASN A 210 -6.58 -1.97 10.27
CA ASN A 210 -5.61 -2.53 11.22
C ASN A 210 -4.37 -3.03 10.48
N PHE A 211 -3.18 -2.80 11.05
CA PHE A 211 -1.92 -3.19 10.45
C PHE A 211 -1.04 -3.92 11.47
N LYS A 212 -0.49 -5.06 11.05
CA LYS A 212 0.61 -5.74 11.75
C LYS A 212 1.82 -5.75 10.83
N SER A 213 2.99 -5.37 11.32
CA SER A 213 4.21 -5.45 10.51
C SER A 213 4.61 -6.90 10.29
N ILE A 214 5.11 -7.20 9.10
CA ILE A 214 5.69 -8.50 8.75
C ILE A 214 7.19 -8.31 8.67
N ASP A 215 7.97 -9.10 9.41
CA ASP A 215 9.43 -9.06 9.35
C ASP A 215 9.98 -9.98 8.23
N GLN A 216 11.31 -9.99 8.07
CA GLN A 216 11.98 -10.80 7.05
C GLN A 216 11.79 -12.32 7.21
N HIS A 217 11.37 -12.78 8.39
CA HIS A 217 11.05 -14.18 8.68
C HIS A 217 9.55 -14.46 8.62
N LEU A 218 8.77 -13.57 8.00
CA LEU A 218 7.32 -13.63 7.89
C LEU A 218 6.59 -13.67 9.24
N GLN A 219 7.21 -13.15 10.33
CA GLN A 219 6.61 -13.08 11.64
C GLN A 219 5.83 -11.76 11.81
N LEU A 220 4.65 -11.85 12.41
CA LEU A 220 3.83 -10.69 12.72
C LEU A 220 4.35 -9.95 13.96
N LYS A 221 4.42 -8.63 13.85
CA LYS A 221 4.75 -7.73 14.97
C LYS A 221 3.71 -6.62 15.07
N THR A 222 3.42 -6.19 16.28
CA THR A 222 2.53 -5.05 16.52
C THR A 222 3.11 -3.79 15.85
N TYR A 223 2.31 -3.13 15.02
CA TYR A 223 2.67 -1.86 14.45
C TYR A 223 2.42 -0.73 15.46
N LYS A 224 3.50 -0.11 15.96
CA LYS A 224 3.43 0.82 17.09
C LYS A 224 3.18 2.28 16.70
N ARG A 225 3.28 2.65 15.41
CA ARG A 225 3.15 4.05 14.98
C ARG A 225 1.72 4.55 14.97
N PHE A 226 0.77 3.67 14.64
CA PHE A 226 -0.67 3.98 14.67
C PHE A 226 -1.37 3.09 15.70
N LYS A 227 -2.30 3.68 16.44
CA LYS A 227 -3.13 2.95 17.40
C LYS A 227 -4.31 2.30 16.70
N SER A 228 -4.93 3.03 15.77
CA SER A 228 -6.06 2.61 14.95
C SER A 228 -6.06 3.38 13.64
N GLY A 229 -6.75 2.86 12.64
CA GLY A 229 -6.99 3.56 11.38
C GLY A 229 -8.48 3.48 11.02
N ARG A 230 -8.97 4.51 10.35
CA ARG A 230 -10.34 4.61 9.83
C ARG A 230 -10.29 5.14 8.42
N GLY A 231 -11.20 4.68 7.58
CA GLY A 231 -11.35 5.19 6.22
C GLY A 231 -12.81 5.39 5.86
N TRP A 232 -13.04 6.28 4.91
CA TRP A 232 -14.34 6.54 4.33
C TRP A 232 -14.21 6.50 2.81
N ILE A 233 -14.97 5.61 2.20
CA ILE A 233 -15.05 5.41 0.75
C ILE A 233 -16.39 5.98 0.32
N SER A 234 -16.47 6.73 -0.79
CA SER A 234 -17.75 7.27 -1.27
C SER A 234 -18.71 6.12 -1.59
N ASP A 235 -19.98 6.26 -1.11
CA ASP A 235 -21.05 5.30 -1.39
C ASP A 235 -21.79 5.71 -2.68
N ASP A 236 -21.05 5.65 -3.79
CA ASP A 236 -21.47 5.98 -5.14
C ASP A 236 -20.79 5.07 -6.16
N ASN A 237 -21.04 5.32 -7.45
CA ASN A 237 -20.45 4.55 -8.55
C ASN A 237 -18.93 4.71 -8.71
N TYR A 238 -18.31 5.65 -8.01
CA TYR A 238 -16.86 5.86 -8.09
C TYR A 238 -16.10 5.17 -6.96
N ARG A 239 -16.72 5.02 -5.77
CA ARG A 239 -16.08 4.44 -4.58
C ARG A 239 -14.68 5.01 -4.36
N ILE A 240 -14.56 6.35 -4.34
CA ILE A 240 -13.28 7.03 -4.12
C ILE A 240 -12.98 7.17 -2.62
N PRO A 241 -11.70 7.18 -2.21
CA PRO A 241 -11.35 7.47 -0.82
C PRO A 241 -11.68 8.93 -0.51
N LEU A 242 -12.63 9.15 0.40
CA LEU A 242 -13.02 10.49 0.84
C LEU A 242 -12.10 11.01 1.94
N ARG A 243 -11.79 10.14 2.90
CA ARG A 243 -10.94 10.45 4.03
C ARG A 243 -10.32 9.19 4.62
N VAL A 244 -9.09 9.30 5.08
CA VAL A 244 -8.41 8.28 5.89
C VAL A 244 -7.81 8.96 7.11
N GLU A 245 -7.96 8.36 8.27
CA GLU A 245 -7.39 8.82 9.52
C GLU A 245 -6.61 7.71 10.20
N ALA A 246 -5.54 8.08 10.89
CA ALA A 246 -4.82 7.17 11.76
C ALA A 246 -4.51 7.85 13.09
N ASP A 247 -4.92 7.22 14.18
CA ASP A 247 -4.67 7.71 15.53
C ASP A 247 -3.20 7.47 15.89
N ILE A 248 -2.52 8.52 16.31
CA ILE A 248 -1.12 8.49 16.76
C ILE A 248 -1.05 8.78 18.26
N PHE A 249 0.16 8.94 18.82
CA PHE A 249 0.32 9.18 20.25
C PHE A 249 -0.39 10.47 20.72
N VAL A 250 -0.33 11.53 19.91
CA VAL A 250 -1.04 12.80 20.16
C VAL A 250 -1.84 13.15 18.92
N GLY A 251 -3.18 13.10 19.03
CA GLY A 251 -4.10 13.41 17.94
C GLY A 251 -4.14 12.33 16.85
N TYR A 252 -4.41 12.75 15.63
CA TYR A 252 -4.51 11.87 14.45
C TYR A 252 -3.88 12.53 13.22
N VAL A 253 -3.36 11.72 12.32
CA VAL A 253 -3.00 12.14 10.97
C VAL A 253 -4.13 11.82 10.01
N PHE A 254 -4.28 12.61 8.95
CA PHE A 254 -5.34 12.41 7.97
C PHE A 254 -4.88 12.65 6.54
N ALA A 255 -5.55 11.99 5.60
CA ALA A 255 -5.64 12.32 4.19
C ALA A 255 -7.11 12.58 3.87
N GLU A 256 -7.45 13.69 3.23
CA GLU A 256 -8.83 14.07 2.89
C GLU A 256 -8.90 14.57 1.46
N LEU A 257 -9.92 14.12 0.72
CA LEU A 257 -10.20 14.53 -0.64
C LEU A 257 -10.62 16.01 -0.68
N GLU A 258 -9.94 16.81 -1.49
CA GLU A 258 -10.34 18.20 -1.77
C GLU A 258 -11.08 18.28 -3.11
N LYS A 259 -10.60 17.55 -4.12
CA LYS A 259 -11.17 17.61 -5.48
C LYS A 259 -11.21 16.25 -6.13
N PHE A 260 -12.26 15.97 -6.88
CA PHE A 260 -12.39 14.80 -7.74
C PHE A 260 -12.88 15.19 -9.12
N GLU A 261 -12.15 14.81 -10.14
CA GLU A 261 -12.51 14.98 -11.54
C GLU A 261 -12.57 13.59 -12.19
N PRO A 262 -13.77 13.04 -12.40
CA PRO A 262 -13.90 11.78 -13.13
C PRO A 262 -13.47 11.99 -14.58
N GLY A 263 -12.63 11.12 -15.10
CA GLY A 263 -12.32 11.09 -16.52
C GLY A 263 -13.52 10.68 -17.36
N ALA A 264 -13.51 11.05 -18.63
CA ALA A 264 -14.53 10.58 -19.57
C ALA A 264 -14.51 9.04 -19.59
N GLN A 265 -15.65 8.42 -19.25
CA GLN A 265 -15.86 7.00 -19.50
C GLN A 265 -15.93 6.85 -21.02
N LYS A 266 -14.85 6.36 -21.64
CA LYS A 266 -14.96 5.80 -23.00
C LYS A 266 -15.59 4.43 -22.84
N GLU A 267 -16.84 4.29 -23.31
CA GLU A 267 -17.54 3.03 -23.49
C GLU A 267 -16.72 2.00 -24.29
#